data_87f00fe727a47b10f9c1ff0c62f7c457
#
_entry.id   87f00fe727a47b10f9c1ff0c62f7c457
#
_cell.length_a   1.000
_cell.length_b   1.000
_cell.length_c   1.000
_cell.angle_alpha   90.00
_cell.angle_beta   90.00
_cell.angle_gamma   90.00
#
_symmetry.space_group_name_H-M   'P 1'
#
loop_
_entity.id
_entity.type
_entity.pdbx_description
1 polymer ?
#
loop_
_entity_poly.entity_id
_entity_poly.type
_entity_poly.pdbx_seq_one_letter_code
_entity_poly.pdbx_strand_id
1 'polypeptide(L)'
;ERSAPHERSSDARAAATIGVNRGPTRPARRFVMVMASELRPGSAVRLDTRCWRVLSVDVHGGAGRGKGSVHARLEDLDSHAETDRRFRLDERVEEVEVRVRRMSYLCREDDACVFMDRETFEQVPIDGAMLGAYREFLDADVEVDVEFLGERVVGCRVPEIVEARVKETAAVQHSHESHVWKEAVLENGVKVNVPLFVAPGEVVRVDLRSMRYHDRGRK
;
A
#
# COMPACT_ATOMS: atom_id res chain seq x y z
N GLU A 1 -37.05 11.54 70.76
CA GLU A 1 -38.42 11.98 70.30
C GLU A 1 -38.27 12.70 68.95
N ARG A 2 -38.95 12.19 67.92
CA ARG A 2 -39.25 12.76 66.58
C ARG A 2 -38.12 12.73 65.58
N SER A 3 -38.02 11.63 64.85
CA SER A 3 -38.54 11.39 63.47
C SER A 3 -38.19 12.46 62.46
N ALA A 4 -37.23 12.16 61.62
CA ALA A 4 -36.96 12.80 60.32
C ALA A 4 -37.56 11.94 59.19
N PRO A 5 -38.05 12.52 58.08
CA PRO A 5 -38.37 11.75 56.90
C PRO A 5 -37.23 11.80 55.90
N HIS A 6 -36.99 10.66 55.28
CA HIS A 6 -36.14 10.40 54.10
C HIS A 6 -36.61 11.20 52.90
N GLU A 7 -35.72 11.95 52.32
CA GLU A 7 -35.84 12.45 50.94
C GLU A 7 -35.06 11.54 50.00
N ARG A 8 -35.76 10.83 49.11
CA ARG A 8 -35.20 10.03 48.02
C ARG A 8 -34.90 10.98 46.84
N SER A 9 -33.64 11.21 46.59
CA SER A 9 -33.19 11.84 45.34
C SER A 9 -33.18 10.80 44.25
N SER A 10 -34.06 10.95 43.29
CA SER A 10 -34.11 10.13 42.06
C SER A 10 -33.11 10.65 41.06
N ASP A 11 -31.96 9.98 40.95
CA ASP A 11 -31.02 10.19 39.87
C ASP A 11 -31.62 9.68 38.54
N ALA A 12 -32.09 10.61 37.75
CA ALA A 12 -32.47 10.39 36.37
C ALA A 12 -31.19 10.23 35.52
N ARG A 13 -30.81 9.00 35.23
CA ARG A 13 -29.80 8.68 34.20
C ARG A 13 -30.34 9.12 32.84
N ALA A 14 -29.82 10.23 32.35
CA ALA A 14 -29.97 10.59 30.94
C ALA A 14 -29.19 9.62 30.09
N ALA A 15 -29.86 8.69 29.41
CA ALA A 15 -29.32 7.87 28.38
C ALA A 15 -29.02 8.76 27.17
N ALA A 16 -27.75 9.07 26.96
CA ALA A 16 -27.29 9.68 25.72
C ALA A 16 -27.50 8.67 24.57
N THR A 17 -28.53 8.89 23.79
CA THR A 17 -28.74 8.20 22.52
C THR A 17 -27.62 8.63 21.58
N ILE A 18 -26.63 7.75 21.37
CA ILE A 18 -25.61 7.90 20.33
C ILE A 18 -26.36 7.83 19.00
N GLY A 19 -26.51 8.98 18.36
CA GLY A 19 -27.06 9.08 17.03
C GLY A 19 -26.17 8.32 16.08
N VAL A 20 -26.68 7.19 15.55
CA VAL A 20 -26.06 6.45 14.44
C VAL A 20 -26.06 7.38 13.24
N ASN A 21 -24.94 8.02 12.99
CA ASN A 21 -24.70 8.82 11.81
C ASN A 21 -24.73 7.84 10.61
N ARG A 22 -25.86 7.84 9.89
CA ARG A 22 -25.97 7.13 8.61
C ARG A 22 -25.07 7.89 7.65
N GLY A 23 -23.83 7.40 7.51
CA GLY A 23 -22.89 7.87 6.51
C GLY A 23 -23.49 7.86 5.10
N PRO A 24 -22.91 8.63 4.17
CA PRO A 24 -23.45 8.83 2.84
C PRO A 24 -23.72 7.52 2.13
N THR A 25 -24.87 7.47 1.49
CA THR A 25 -25.37 6.35 0.70
C THR A 25 -24.28 5.80 -0.21
N ARG A 26 -23.91 4.54 -0.04
CA ARG A 26 -22.95 3.82 -0.90
C ARG A 26 -23.28 4.09 -2.36
N PRO A 27 -22.37 4.65 -3.15
CA PRO A 27 -22.59 4.74 -4.58
C PRO A 27 -22.78 3.30 -5.10
N ALA A 28 -23.85 3.09 -5.86
CA ALA A 28 -24.14 1.80 -6.46
C ALA A 28 -22.88 1.32 -7.20
N ARG A 29 -22.38 0.14 -6.84
CA ARG A 29 -21.24 -0.49 -7.51
C ARG A 29 -21.59 -0.62 -8.99
N ARG A 30 -20.98 0.19 -9.82
CA ARG A 30 -21.18 0.13 -11.26
C ARG A 30 -20.34 -1.05 -11.76
N PHE A 31 -20.99 -2.19 -11.92
CA PHE A 31 -20.37 -3.36 -12.54
C PHE A 31 -20.26 -3.09 -14.04
N VAL A 32 -19.06 -3.07 -14.54
CA VAL A 32 -18.79 -2.94 -15.97
C VAL A 32 -18.33 -4.29 -16.48
N MET A 33 -19.10 -4.88 -17.39
CA MET A 33 -18.68 -6.11 -18.06
C MET A 33 -17.87 -5.73 -19.30
N VAL A 34 -16.61 -6.15 -19.34
CA VAL A 34 -15.68 -5.95 -20.46
C VAL A 34 -15.37 -7.29 -21.13
N MET A 35 -14.96 -7.26 -22.38
CA MET A 35 -14.43 -8.47 -23.03
C MET A 35 -13.00 -8.73 -22.55
N ALA A 36 -12.62 -9.99 -22.42
CA ALA A 36 -11.26 -10.35 -22.03
C ALA A 36 -10.19 -9.79 -22.98
N SER A 37 -10.54 -9.58 -24.26
CA SER A 37 -9.68 -8.92 -25.26
C SER A 37 -9.44 -7.42 -24.99
N GLU A 38 -10.24 -6.80 -24.13
CA GLU A 38 -10.14 -5.38 -23.75
C GLU A 38 -9.37 -5.17 -22.44
N LEU A 39 -9.01 -6.25 -21.76
CA LEU A 39 -8.22 -6.18 -20.52
C LEU A 39 -6.89 -5.47 -20.74
N ARG A 40 -6.49 -4.67 -19.77
CA ARG A 40 -5.23 -3.92 -19.79
C ARG A 40 -4.44 -4.15 -18.50
N PRO A 41 -3.12 -4.16 -18.57
CA PRO A 41 -2.30 -4.12 -17.36
C PRO A 41 -2.70 -2.97 -16.45
N GLY A 42 -2.82 -3.25 -15.14
CA GLY A 42 -3.26 -2.29 -14.13
C GLY A 42 -4.77 -2.24 -13.89
N SER A 43 -5.62 -2.79 -14.79
CA SER A 43 -7.05 -2.93 -14.50
C SER A 43 -7.28 -4.01 -13.44
N ALA A 44 -8.43 -3.93 -12.76
CA ALA A 44 -8.82 -4.94 -11.80
C ALA A 44 -10.12 -5.63 -12.27
N VAL A 45 -10.18 -6.93 -12.06
CA VAL A 45 -11.31 -7.76 -12.47
C VAL A 45 -11.79 -8.63 -11.32
N ARG A 46 -13.08 -8.94 -11.32
CA ARG A 46 -13.64 -9.93 -10.42
C ARG A 46 -13.78 -11.26 -11.15
N LEU A 47 -13.20 -12.28 -10.56
CA LEU A 47 -13.35 -13.66 -11.02
C LEU A 47 -13.85 -14.48 -9.83
N ASP A 48 -15.03 -15.02 -9.99
CA ASP A 48 -15.76 -15.69 -8.92
C ASP A 48 -15.98 -14.77 -7.70
N THR A 49 -15.39 -15.09 -6.55
CA THR A 49 -15.51 -14.31 -5.31
C THR A 49 -14.32 -13.38 -5.05
N ARG A 50 -13.26 -13.45 -5.86
CA ARG A 50 -12.01 -12.73 -5.66
C ARG A 50 -11.81 -11.61 -6.67
N CYS A 51 -11.08 -10.59 -6.24
CA CYS A 51 -10.68 -9.48 -7.10
C CYS A 51 -9.20 -9.62 -7.44
N TRP A 52 -8.89 -9.42 -8.73
CA TRP A 52 -7.57 -9.65 -9.29
C TRP A 52 -7.10 -8.41 -10.02
N ARG A 53 -5.85 -8.05 -9.85
CA ARG A 53 -5.16 -7.06 -10.69
C ARG A 53 -4.58 -7.75 -11.92
N VAL A 54 -4.76 -7.15 -13.06
CA VAL A 54 -4.14 -7.61 -14.31
C VAL A 54 -2.71 -7.09 -14.36
N LEU A 55 -1.73 -7.99 -14.32
CA LEU A 55 -0.30 -7.65 -14.41
C LEU A 55 0.16 -7.56 -15.86
N SER A 56 -0.19 -8.54 -16.67
CA SER A 56 0.11 -8.55 -18.11
C SER A 56 -1.00 -9.24 -18.89
N VAL A 57 -1.09 -8.91 -20.17
CA VAL A 57 -2.08 -9.48 -21.10
C VAL A 57 -1.39 -9.76 -22.43
N ASP A 58 -1.50 -11.00 -22.89
CA ASP A 58 -1.06 -11.43 -24.21
C ASP A 58 -2.26 -11.93 -25.02
N VAL A 59 -2.55 -11.26 -26.12
CA VAL A 59 -3.68 -11.59 -27.00
C VAL A 59 -3.17 -12.41 -28.18
N HIS A 60 -3.59 -13.66 -28.25
CA HIS A 60 -3.29 -14.54 -29.38
C HIS A 60 -4.48 -14.62 -30.34
N GLY A 61 -4.32 -14.01 -31.52
CA GLY A 61 -5.28 -14.12 -32.58
C GLY A 61 -5.35 -15.58 -33.11
N GLY A 62 -6.57 -16.06 -33.35
CA GLY A 62 -6.73 -17.37 -33.97
C GLY A 62 -6.36 -17.33 -35.47
N ALA A 63 -5.37 -18.13 -35.88
CA ALA A 63 -5.13 -18.38 -37.30
C ALA A 63 -6.02 -19.54 -37.79
N GLY A 64 -6.79 -19.31 -38.83
CA GLY A 64 -7.70 -20.31 -39.41
C GLY A 64 -8.96 -20.58 -38.57
N ARG A 65 -9.27 -21.87 -38.34
CA ARG A 65 -10.47 -22.30 -37.58
C ARG A 65 -10.28 -22.20 -36.03
N GLY A 66 -9.11 -21.75 -35.55
CA GLY A 66 -8.84 -21.59 -34.14
C GLY A 66 -9.47 -20.32 -33.58
N LYS A 67 -10.26 -20.45 -32.49
CA LYS A 67 -10.72 -19.29 -31.71
C LYS A 67 -9.52 -18.74 -30.96
N GLY A 68 -9.23 -17.44 -31.13
CA GLY A 68 -8.15 -16.78 -30.36
C GLY A 68 -8.36 -16.84 -28.86
N SER A 69 -7.31 -16.55 -28.10
CA SER A 69 -7.34 -16.55 -26.64
C SER A 69 -6.56 -15.37 -26.06
N VAL A 70 -6.91 -15.00 -24.85
CA VAL A 70 -6.22 -14.00 -24.05
C VAL A 70 -5.55 -14.72 -22.89
N HIS A 71 -4.24 -14.55 -22.74
CA HIS A 71 -3.49 -15.00 -21.59
C HIS A 71 -3.25 -13.80 -20.70
N ALA A 72 -3.73 -13.86 -19.47
CA ALA A 72 -3.53 -12.80 -18.50
C ALA A 72 -2.80 -13.34 -17.26
N ARG A 73 -1.78 -12.62 -16.83
CA ARG A 73 -1.16 -12.80 -15.53
C ARG A 73 -1.86 -11.91 -14.54
N LEU A 74 -2.33 -12.47 -13.46
CA LEU A 74 -3.20 -11.85 -12.47
C LEU A 74 -2.57 -11.93 -11.09
N GLU A 75 -2.76 -10.87 -10.28
CA GLU A 75 -2.41 -10.82 -8.87
C GLU A 75 -3.70 -10.71 -8.04
N ASP A 76 -3.87 -11.60 -7.08
CA ASP A 76 -4.98 -11.52 -6.12
C ASP A 76 -4.80 -10.28 -5.24
N LEU A 77 -5.83 -9.42 -5.17
CA LEU A 77 -5.76 -8.15 -4.41
C LEU A 77 -5.77 -8.35 -2.88
N ASP A 78 -6.03 -9.56 -2.39
CA ASP A 78 -6.04 -9.87 -0.97
C ASP A 78 -4.76 -10.59 -0.52
N SER A 79 -4.32 -11.58 -1.27
CA SER A 79 -3.18 -12.44 -0.90
C SER A 79 -1.90 -12.09 -1.63
N HIS A 80 -1.94 -11.22 -2.63
CA HIS A 80 -0.85 -10.88 -3.55
C HIS A 80 -0.27 -12.10 -4.28
N ALA A 81 -1.01 -13.21 -4.32
CA ALA A 81 -0.62 -14.40 -5.06
C ALA A 81 -0.84 -14.19 -6.56
N GLU A 82 0.19 -14.53 -7.34
CA GLU A 82 0.11 -14.45 -8.79
C GLU A 82 -0.44 -15.75 -9.39
N THR A 83 -1.19 -15.62 -10.47
CA THR A 83 -1.69 -16.75 -11.27
C THR A 83 -1.80 -16.38 -12.74
N ASP A 84 -1.63 -17.37 -13.60
CA ASP A 84 -1.89 -17.22 -15.04
C ASP A 84 -3.28 -17.75 -15.36
N ARG A 85 -4.06 -16.98 -16.12
CA ARG A 85 -5.39 -17.38 -16.56
C ARG A 85 -5.56 -17.16 -18.04
N ARG A 86 -6.22 -18.13 -18.69
CA ARG A 86 -6.56 -18.07 -20.09
C ARG A 86 -8.04 -17.82 -20.23
N PHE A 87 -8.39 -16.82 -21.05
CA PHE A 87 -9.76 -16.45 -21.41
C PHE A 87 -9.98 -16.66 -22.90
N ARG A 88 -11.24 -16.79 -23.28
CA ARG A 88 -11.64 -16.65 -24.68
C ARG A 88 -11.68 -15.16 -25.03
N LEU A 89 -11.45 -14.82 -26.30
CA LEU A 89 -11.51 -13.41 -26.77
C LEU A 89 -12.85 -12.75 -26.46
N ASP A 90 -13.95 -13.50 -26.57
CA ASP A 90 -15.33 -13.08 -26.38
C ASP A 90 -15.84 -13.32 -24.94
N GLU A 91 -14.99 -13.78 -24.04
CA GLU A 91 -15.34 -14.00 -22.64
C GLU A 91 -15.56 -12.67 -21.94
N ARG A 92 -16.65 -12.57 -21.19
CA ARG A 92 -16.98 -11.38 -20.42
C ARG A 92 -16.50 -11.53 -19.01
N VAL A 93 -15.78 -10.52 -18.54
CA VAL A 93 -15.28 -10.42 -17.17
C VAL A 93 -15.81 -9.14 -16.53
N GLU A 94 -16.05 -9.21 -15.23
CA GLU A 94 -16.50 -8.04 -14.46
C GLU A 94 -15.27 -7.19 -14.10
N GLU A 95 -15.20 -5.98 -14.65
CA GLU A 95 -14.19 -5.01 -14.25
C GLU A 95 -14.64 -4.31 -12.97
N VAL A 96 -13.72 -4.16 -12.03
CA VAL A 96 -13.94 -3.48 -10.75
C VAL A 96 -13.09 -2.22 -10.67
N GLU A 97 -13.71 -1.15 -10.17
CA GLU A 97 -13.01 0.13 -10.03
C GLU A 97 -12.12 0.11 -8.79
N VAL A 98 -10.81 0.29 -9.00
CA VAL A 98 -9.84 0.59 -7.95
C VAL A 98 -9.59 2.09 -7.97
N ARG A 99 -9.91 2.76 -6.86
CA ARG A 99 -9.71 4.20 -6.71
C ARG A 99 -8.38 4.45 -6.04
N VAL A 100 -7.66 5.45 -6.55
CA VAL A 100 -6.42 5.91 -5.94
C VAL A 100 -6.71 7.20 -5.20
N ARG A 101 -6.34 7.26 -3.92
CA ARG A 101 -6.38 8.48 -3.10
C ARG A 101 -4.99 8.81 -2.64
N ARG A 102 -4.61 10.09 -2.74
CA ARG A 102 -3.36 10.58 -2.17
C ARG A 102 -3.57 10.90 -0.70
N MET A 103 -2.83 10.21 0.15
CA MET A 103 -2.98 10.29 1.59
C MET A 103 -1.67 10.68 2.24
N SER A 104 -1.73 11.49 3.30
CA SER A 104 -0.58 11.93 4.08
C SER A 104 -0.37 11.01 5.28
N TYR A 105 0.88 10.61 5.51
CA TYR A 105 1.25 9.85 6.69
C TYR A 105 1.11 10.71 7.96
N LEU A 106 0.52 10.16 8.99
CA LEU A 106 0.36 10.80 10.30
C LEU A 106 1.29 10.21 11.36
N CYS A 107 1.14 8.92 11.61
CA CYS A 107 1.88 8.23 12.66
C CYS A 107 1.88 6.72 12.44
N ARG A 108 2.72 6.05 13.23
CA ARG A 108 2.76 4.58 13.30
C ARG A 108 2.06 4.15 14.59
N GLU A 109 1.18 3.17 14.47
CA GLU A 109 0.48 2.53 15.56
C GLU A 109 0.72 1.02 15.46
N ASP A 110 1.56 0.48 16.34
CA ASP A 110 1.99 -0.91 16.31
C ASP A 110 2.54 -1.34 14.92
N ASP A 111 1.85 -2.26 14.27
CA ASP A 111 2.21 -2.76 12.92
C ASP A 111 1.55 -1.97 11.78
N ALA A 112 0.64 -1.05 12.11
CA ALA A 112 -0.05 -0.21 11.13
C ALA A 112 0.58 1.17 11.01
N CYS A 113 0.46 1.76 9.82
CA CYS A 113 0.75 3.15 9.56
C CYS A 113 -0.56 3.89 9.29
N VAL A 114 -0.83 4.96 10.02
CA VAL A 114 -2.05 5.75 9.87
C VAL A 114 -1.82 6.84 8.84
N PHE A 115 -2.68 6.89 7.85
CA PHE A 115 -2.69 7.91 6.81
C PHE A 115 -4.00 8.69 6.83
N MET A 116 -3.95 9.95 6.42
CA MET A 116 -5.10 10.84 6.36
C MET A 116 -5.33 11.32 4.93
N ASP A 117 -6.56 11.20 4.49
CA ASP A 117 -7.04 11.83 3.26
C ASP A 117 -7.13 13.35 3.48
N ARG A 118 -6.45 14.14 2.67
CA ARG A 118 -6.40 15.61 2.82
C ARG A 118 -7.70 16.32 2.46
N GLU A 119 -8.55 15.68 1.69
CA GLU A 119 -9.84 16.27 1.28
C GLU A 119 -10.94 15.96 2.28
N THR A 120 -11.00 14.72 2.77
CA THR A 120 -12.06 14.25 3.66
C THR A 120 -11.66 14.22 5.12
N PHE A 121 -10.36 14.33 5.43
CA PHE A 121 -9.75 14.16 6.76
C PHE A 121 -10.04 12.80 7.39
N GLU A 122 -10.44 11.83 6.57
CA GLU A 122 -10.60 10.44 6.98
C GLU A 122 -9.25 9.83 7.28
N GLN A 123 -9.13 9.19 8.45
CA GLN A 123 -7.93 8.48 8.85
C GLN A 123 -8.10 6.99 8.57
N VAL A 124 -7.10 6.41 7.91
CA VAL A 124 -7.12 5.01 7.50
C VAL A 124 -5.85 4.33 7.99
N PRO A 125 -5.96 3.31 8.85
CA PRO A 125 -4.83 2.46 9.21
C PRO A 125 -4.51 1.52 8.05
N ILE A 126 -3.24 1.48 7.67
CA ILE A 126 -2.71 0.63 6.60
C ILE A 126 -1.69 -0.32 7.22
N ASP A 127 -1.83 -1.61 6.94
CA ASP A 127 -0.88 -2.62 7.39
C ASP A 127 0.53 -2.27 6.86
N GLY A 128 1.51 -2.22 7.77
CA GLY A 128 2.90 -1.94 7.43
C GLY A 128 3.49 -2.93 6.41
N ALA A 129 2.96 -4.14 6.32
CA ALA A 129 3.35 -5.12 5.31
C ALA A 129 3.05 -4.64 3.88
N MET A 130 1.97 -3.88 3.66
CA MET A 130 1.64 -3.30 2.35
C MET A 130 2.63 -2.22 1.90
N LEU A 131 3.31 -1.58 2.85
CA LEU A 131 4.33 -0.56 2.59
C LEU A 131 5.74 -1.17 2.44
N GLY A 132 5.90 -2.41 2.89
CA GLY A 132 7.18 -3.11 2.87
C GLY A 132 8.29 -2.33 3.59
N ALA A 133 9.48 -2.26 3.00
CA ALA A 133 10.60 -1.53 3.56
C ALA A 133 10.38 0.00 3.61
N TYR A 134 9.46 0.54 2.78
CA TYR A 134 9.18 1.97 2.75
C TYR A 134 8.64 2.52 4.08
N ARG A 135 7.99 1.68 4.90
CA ARG A 135 7.49 2.05 6.23
C ARG A 135 8.56 2.64 7.16
N GLU A 136 9.82 2.26 6.98
CA GLU A 136 10.94 2.76 7.78
C GLU A 136 11.46 4.13 7.30
N PHE A 137 10.97 4.60 6.15
CA PHE A 137 11.34 5.88 5.53
C PHE A 137 10.17 6.89 5.55
N LEU A 138 9.08 6.56 6.23
CA LEU A 138 7.96 7.47 6.39
C LEU A 138 8.31 8.56 7.39
N ASP A 139 8.19 9.80 6.94
CA ASP A 139 8.34 11.00 7.75
C ASP A 139 7.03 11.77 7.76
N ALA A 140 6.90 12.73 8.68
CA ALA A 140 5.74 13.58 8.75
C ALA A 140 5.46 14.22 7.38
N ASP A 141 4.20 14.26 7.00
CA ASP A 141 3.71 14.82 5.73
C ASP A 141 4.11 14.06 4.44
N VAL A 142 4.75 12.89 4.53
CA VAL A 142 4.97 12.05 3.36
C VAL A 142 3.63 11.64 2.76
N GLU A 143 3.49 11.83 1.46
CA GLU A 143 2.28 11.45 0.73
C GLU A 143 2.49 10.12 0.00
N VAL A 144 1.47 9.26 0.08
CA VAL A 144 1.42 7.96 -0.57
C VAL A 144 0.11 7.83 -1.36
N ASP A 145 0.18 7.31 -2.56
CA ASP A 145 -1.00 6.94 -3.32
C ASP A 145 -1.52 5.58 -2.83
N VAL A 146 -2.68 5.61 -2.18
CA VAL A 146 -3.34 4.41 -1.61
C VAL A 146 -4.46 3.96 -2.52
N GLU A 147 -4.50 2.68 -2.79
CA GLU A 147 -5.47 2.04 -3.69
C GLU A 147 -6.62 1.42 -2.89
N PHE A 148 -7.84 1.76 -3.30
CA PHE A 148 -9.06 1.33 -2.63
C PHE A 148 -9.96 0.53 -3.57
N LEU A 149 -10.46 -0.59 -3.09
CA LEU A 149 -11.58 -1.32 -3.69
C LEU A 149 -12.84 -1.09 -2.83
N GLY A 150 -13.64 -0.10 -3.21
CA GLY A 150 -14.68 0.44 -2.34
C GLY A 150 -14.05 1.21 -1.17
N GLU A 151 -14.28 0.76 0.06
CA GLU A 151 -13.71 1.34 1.29
C GLU A 151 -12.47 0.57 1.78
N ARG A 152 -12.11 -0.54 1.13
CA ARG A 152 -11.00 -1.38 1.56
C ARG A 152 -9.72 -1.00 0.85
N VAL A 153 -8.63 -0.87 1.60
CA VAL A 153 -7.28 -0.73 1.05
C VAL A 153 -6.85 -2.06 0.41
N VAL A 154 -6.36 -1.99 -0.83
CA VAL A 154 -5.89 -3.15 -1.60
C VAL A 154 -4.46 -2.98 -2.10
N GLY A 155 -3.83 -1.84 -1.83
CA GLY A 155 -2.44 -1.60 -2.20
C GLY A 155 -2.00 -0.17 -1.90
N CYS A 156 -0.68 0.02 -1.94
CA CYS A 156 -0.04 1.31 -1.82
C CYS A 156 1.02 1.43 -2.91
N ARG A 157 1.07 2.58 -3.56
CA ARG A 157 2.13 2.89 -4.52
C ARG A 157 3.26 3.60 -3.79
N VAL A 158 4.29 2.85 -3.48
CA VAL A 158 5.48 3.36 -2.82
C VAL A 158 6.63 3.51 -3.83
N PRO A 159 7.56 4.46 -3.63
CA PRO A 159 8.72 4.58 -4.49
C PRO A 159 9.63 3.36 -4.34
N GLU A 160 10.28 2.96 -5.42
CA GLU A 160 11.28 1.88 -5.37
C GLU A 160 12.62 2.36 -4.81
N ILE A 161 12.90 3.65 -4.94
CA ILE A 161 14.15 4.28 -4.51
C ILE A 161 13.81 5.49 -3.63
N VAL A 162 14.46 5.59 -2.48
CA VAL A 162 14.32 6.69 -1.52
C VAL A 162 15.66 7.39 -1.31
N GLU A 163 15.60 8.68 -1.01
CA GLU A 163 16.76 9.43 -0.53
C GLU A 163 16.83 9.37 0.98
N ALA A 164 18.03 9.10 1.50
CA ALA A 164 18.26 9.07 2.94
C ALA A 164 19.67 9.56 3.27
N ARG A 165 19.82 10.20 4.43
CA ARG A 165 21.11 10.68 4.90
C ARG A 165 21.81 9.62 5.73
N VAL A 166 23.10 9.43 5.46
CA VAL A 166 23.95 8.53 6.22
C VAL A 166 24.31 9.18 7.57
N LYS A 167 23.95 8.53 8.65
CA LYS A 167 24.32 8.95 10.01
C LYS A 167 25.75 8.54 10.36
N GLU A 168 26.06 7.27 10.13
CA GLU A 168 27.36 6.70 10.44
C GLU A 168 27.71 5.56 9.48
N THR A 169 28.99 5.25 9.36
CA THR A 169 29.48 4.11 8.56
C THR A 169 30.42 3.27 9.39
N ALA A 170 30.40 1.94 9.18
CA ALA A 170 31.40 1.07 9.76
C ALA A 170 32.81 1.49 9.35
N ALA A 171 33.76 1.33 10.27
CA ALA A 171 35.18 1.53 9.96
C ALA A 171 35.61 0.53 8.88
N VAL A 172 36.35 1.01 7.88
CA VAL A 172 36.93 0.13 6.85
C VAL A 172 37.95 -0.78 7.51
N GLN A 173 37.59 -2.04 7.71
CA GLN A 173 38.57 -3.05 8.11
C GLN A 173 39.35 -3.45 6.85
N HIS A 174 40.65 -3.21 6.86
CA HIS A 174 41.57 -3.67 5.83
C HIS A 174 41.79 -5.20 5.96
N SER A 175 40.76 -5.98 5.67
CA SER A 175 40.90 -7.40 5.43
C SER A 175 41.25 -7.62 3.96
N HIS A 176 42.14 -8.57 3.68
CA HIS A 176 42.69 -8.88 2.35
C HIS A 176 41.66 -9.41 1.34
N GLU A 177 40.39 -9.45 1.70
CA GLU A 177 39.29 -9.73 0.81
C GLU A 177 38.69 -8.40 0.33
N SER A 178 38.62 -8.24 -0.97
CA SER A 178 38.14 -7.02 -1.66
C SER A 178 36.65 -6.76 -1.44
N HIS A 179 36.31 -6.37 -0.19
CA HIS A 179 34.98 -5.87 0.11
C HIS A 179 34.84 -4.45 -0.44
N VAL A 180 34.16 -4.34 -1.56
CA VAL A 180 33.84 -3.04 -2.21
C VAL A 180 32.77 -2.27 -1.43
N TRP A 181 32.16 -2.89 -0.41
CA TRP A 181 31.01 -2.39 0.34
C TRP A 181 31.28 -2.36 1.83
N LYS A 182 30.64 -1.40 2.53
CA LYS A 182 30.61 -1.31 4.00
C LYS A 182 29.19 -1.08 4.49
N GLU A 183 28.89 -1.46 5.73
CA GLU A 183 27.62 -1.14 6.39
C GLU A 183 27.56 0.35 6.74
N ALA A 184 26.44 0.98 6.47
CA ALA A 184 26.10 2.32 6.90
C ALA A 184 24.75 2.29 7.65
N VAL A 185 24.62 3.14 8.65
CA VAL A 185 23.38 3.40 9.37
C VAL A 185 22.84 4.73 8.89
N LEU A 186 21.61 4.76 8.44
CA LEU A 186 20.90 5.96 8.03
C LEU A 186 20.35 6.74 9.23
N GLU A 187 19.94 7.99 9.05
CA GLU A 187 19.37 8.82 10.14
C GLU A 187 18.12 8.20 10.77
N ASN A 188 17.32 7.47 10.00
CA ASN A 188 16.17 6.69 10.49
C ASN A 188 16.54 5.36 11.17
N GLY A 189 17.82 5.05 11.33
CA GLY A 189 18.33 3.83 11.98
C GLY A 189 18.41 2.60 11.07
N VAL A 190 17.96 2.69 9.81
CA VAL A 190 18.04 1.60 8.86
C VAL A 190 19.49 1.33 8.44
N LYS A 191 19.87 0.06 8.39
CA LYS A 191 21.18 -0.38 7.93
C LYS A 191 21.16 -0.72 6.46
N VAL A 192 22.12 -0.17 5.72
CA VAL A 192 22.27 -0.41 4.28
C VAL A 192 23.72 -0.65 3.91
N ASN A 193 23.96 -1.40 2.85
CA ASN A 193 25.30 -1.57 2.31
C ASN A 193 25.59 -0.44 1.30
N VAL A 194 26.69 0.29 1.56
CA VAL A 194 27.14 1.39 0.72
C VAL A 194 28.59 1.17 0.26
N PRO A 195 29.00 1.77 -0.89
CA PRO A 195 30.40 1.75 -1.31
C PRO A 195 31.34 2.41 -0.28
N LEU A 196 32.62 2.03 -0.30
CA LEU A 196 33.61 2.50 0.68
C LEU A 196 33.79 4.03 0.68
N PHE A 197 33.53 4.69 -0.45
CA PHE A 197 33.71 6.13 -0.59
C PHE A 197 32.59 6.97 0.08
N VAL A 198 31.46 6.34 0.44
CA VAL A 198 30.35 7.06 1.08
C VAL A 198 30.75 7.44 2.51
N ALA A 199 30.59 8.72 2.85
CA ALA A 199 30.93 9.25 4.16
C ALA A 199 29.67 9.58 4.99
N PRO A 200 29.78 9.65 6.32
CA PRO A 200 28.72 10.18 7.17
C PRO A 200 28.29 11.58 6.74
N GLY A 201 27.00 11.88 6.82
CA GLY A 201 26.39 13.15 6.38
C GLY A 201 26.05 13.21 4.88
N GLU A 202 26.50 12.27 4.05
CA GLU A 202 26.12 12.20 2.66
C GLU A 202 24.68 11.72 2.48
N VAL A 203 23.98 12.25 1.45
CA VAL A 203 22.68 11.76 1.02
C VAL A 203 22.89 10.68 -0.03
N VAL A 204 22.29 9.53 0.20
CA VAL A 204 22.34 8.38 -0.69
C VAL A 204 20.93 8.00 -1.15
N ARG A 205 20.83 7.45 -2.35
CA ARG A 205 19.61 6.82 -2.84
C ARG A 205 19.70 5.33 -2.59
N VAL A 206 18.66 4.80 -1.98
CA VAL A 206 18.57 3.41 -1.54
C VAL A 206 17.46 2.73 -2.32
N ASP A 207 17.78 1.59 -2.92
CA ASP A 207 16.81 0.69 -3.53
C ASP A 207 16.12 -0.11 -2.41
N LEU A 208 14.81 0.06 -2.28
CA LEU A 208 14.02 -0.56 -1.21
C LEU A 208 13.78 -2.05 -1.40
N ARG A 209 13.91 -2.58 -2.61
CA ARG A 209 13.76 -4.02 -2.88
C ARG A 209 14.97 -4.81 -2.38
N SER A 210 16.16 -4.27 -2.64
CA SER A 210 17.43 -4.90 -2.27
C SER A 210 18.02 -4.39 -0.97
N MET A 211 17.52 -3.29 -0.41
CA MET A 211 18.07 -2.55 0.72
C MET A 211 19.55 -2.20 0.53
N ARG A 212 19.90 -1.73 -0.68
CA ARG A 212 21.25 -1.39 -1.08
C ARG A 212 21.34 0.03 -1.63
N TYR A 213 22.54 0.58 -1.53
CA TYR A 213 22.88 1.81 -2.21
C TYR A 213 22.63 1.71 -3.71
N HIS A 214 21.92 2.66 -4.26
CA HIS A 214 21.68 2.78 -5.69
C HIS A 214 22.65 3.79 -6.33
N ASP A 215 22.60 5.04 -5.87
CA ASP A 215 23.51 6.12 -6.29
C ASP A 215 23.55 7.26 -5.24
N ARG A 216 24.29 8.34 -5.53
CA ARG A 216 24.30 9.53 -4.68
C ARG A 216 23.01 10.32 -4.83
N GLY A 217 22.42 10.71 -3.70
CA GLY A 217 21.33 11.68 -3.68
C GLY A 217 21.78 13.06 -4.17
N ARG A 218 20.84 13.87 -4.58
CA ARG A 218 21.14 15.27 -4.90
C ARG A 218 21.41 16.05 -3.61
N LYS A 219 22.45 16.90 -3.65
CA LYS A 219 22.75 17.86 -2.56
C LYS A 219 21.70 18.95 -2.52
#